data_6d1bfdcb1ae2bd665e80778e5d4c62fb
#
_entry.id   6d1bfdcb1ae2bd665e80778e5d4c62fb
#
_cell.length_a   1.000
_cell.length_b   1.000
_cell.length_c   1.000
_cell.angle_alpha   90.00
_cell.angle_beta   90.00
_cell.angle_gamma   90.00
#
_symmetry.space_group_name_H-M   'P 1'
#
loop_
_entity.id
_entity.type
_entity.pdbx_description
1 polymer ?
#
loop_
_entity_poly.entity_id
_entity_poly.type
_entity_poly.pdbx_seq_one_letter_code
_entity_poly.pdbx_strand_id
1 'polypeptide(L)'
;MIKINENFLNLQDSYLFSTIAKKVSEFQNNNPDKKIIKLGIGDVTLPLAPACVEAMKKASDDLSKKETFMGYGPEQGYEFLRSKIVEQDYKKYGIDIQTDEIFVSDGAKCDTGNIVDIFSKDNKVAITDPVYPVYLDTNTMAGRSGKYNKETGNWVLKNIFPHHILT
;
A
#
# COMPACT_ATOMS: atom_id res chain seq x y z
N MET A 1 6.39 33.05 1.80
CA MET A 1 6.99 32.09 2.75
C MET A 1 6.28 30.75 2.58
N ILE A 2 7.00 29.67 2.37
CA ILE A 2 6.42 28.31 2.23
C ILE A 2 6.03 27.82 3.62
N LYS A 3 4.82 27.30 3.77
CA LYS A 3 4.34 26.66 5.00
C LYS A 3 4.28 25.16 4.79
N ILE A 4 4.67 24.39 5.80
CA ILE A 4 4.54 22.94 5.80
C ILE A 4 3.11 22.50 6.11
N ASN A 5 2.74 21.31 5.70
CA ASN A 5 1.51 20.67 6.17
C ASN A 5 1.72 20.17 7.61
N GLU A 6 1.17 20.90 8.58
CA GLU A 6 1.36 20.59 10.01
C GLU A 6 0.80 19.23 10.44
N ASN A 7 -0.07 18.61 9.63
CA ASN A 7 -0.57 17.26 9.94
C ASN A 7 0.55 16.22 9.95
N PHE A 8 1.66 16.45 9.23
CA PHE A 8 2.83 15.57 9.29
C PHE A 8 3.48 15.53 10.67
N LEU A 9 3.31 16.56 11.48
CA LEU A 9 3.82 16.62 12.85
C LEU A 9 3.03 15.69 13.81
N ASN A 10 1.89 15.18 13.35
CA ASN A 10 1.08 14.22 14.09
C ASN A 10 1.49 12.76 13.83
N LEU A 11 2.39 12.49 12.87
CA LEU A 11 2.93 11.15 12.64
C LEU A 11 3.83 10.70 13.79
N GLN A 12 4.01 9.40 13.92
CA GLN A 12 5.01 8.84 14.84
C GLN A 12 6.42 9.20 14.37
N ASP A 13 7.34 9.45 15.31
CA ASP A 13 8.72 9.86 15.00
C ASP A 13 9.53 8.80 14.25
N SER A 14 9.13 7.54 14.31
CA SER A 14 9.81 6.46 13.60
C SER A 14 8.83 5.47 12.98
N TYR A 15 9.14 5.09 11.75
CA TYR A 15 8.38 4.05 11.05
C TYR A 15 8.63 2.68 11.70
N LEU A 16 7.56 1.95 12.00
CA LEU A 16 7.58 0.68 12.73
C LEU A 16 8.65 -0.30 12.21
N PHE A 17 8.74 -0.47 10.91
CA PHE A 17 9.65 -1.44 10.30
C PHE A 17 11.12 -1.03 10.46
N SER A 18 11.45 0.25 10.43
CA SER A 18 12.80 0.76 10.70
C SER A 18 13.22 0.45 12.13
N THR A 19 12.32 0.64 13.08
CA THR A 19 12.55 0.35 14.49
C THR A 19 12.78 -1.15 14.72
N ILE A 20 11.96 -2.00 14.09
CA ILE A 20 12.11 -3.46 14.18
C ILE A 20 13.45 -3.90 13.57
N ALA A 21 13.80 -3.39 12.39
CA ALA A 21 15.06 -3.72 11.72
C ALA A 21 16.28 -3.38 12.61
N LYS A 22 16.25 -2.20 13.26
CA LYS A 22 17.29 -1.80 14.20
C LYS A 22 17.40 -2.75 15.40
N LYS A 23 16.28 -3.09 16.04
CA LYS A 23 16.24 -4.03 17.17
C LYS A 23 16.74 -5.43 16.78
N VAL A 24 16.36 -5.91 15.59
CA VAL A 24 16.83 -7.20 15.05
C VAL A 24 18.35 -7.17 14.86
N SER A 25 18.90 -6.09 14.29
CA SER A 25 20.34 -5.93 14.10
C SER A 25 21.11 -5.88 15.43
N GLU A 26 20.61 -5.10 16.37
CA GLU A 26 21.20 -5.02 17.72
C GLU A 26 21.19 -6.38 18.44
N PHE A 27 20.07 -7.11 18.37
CA PHE A 27 19.96 -8.45 18.95
C PHE A 27 20.94 -9.43 18.31
N GLN A 28 21.05 -9.44 16.96
CA GLN A 28 21.94 -10.34 16.23
C GLN A 28 23.42 -10.05 16.56
N ASN A 29 23.79 -8.77 16.66
CA ASN A 29 25.14 -8.37 17.03
C ASN A 29 25.54 -8.84 18.44
N ASN A 30 24.59 -8.79 19.37
CA ASN A 30 24.78 -9.23 20.75
C ASN A 30 24.68 -10.75 20.93
N ASN A 31 24.13 -11.47 19.93
CA ASN A 31 23.90 -12.90 19.99
C ASN A 31 24.23 -13.55 18.62
N PRO A 32 25.49 -13.57 18.19
CA PRO A 32 25.88 -14.00 16.84
C PRO A 32 25.51 -15.46 16.54
N ASP A 33 25.50 -16.32 17.57
CA ASP A 33 25.21 -17.75 17.41
C ASP A 33 23.71 -18.08 17.40
N LYS A 34 22.85 -17.11 17.66
CA LYS A 34 21.39 -17.32 17.69
C LYS A 34 20.75 -17.04 16.33
N LYS A 35 19.98 -17.99 15.85
CA LYS A 35 19.16 -17.83 14.64
C LYS A 35 17.88 -17.08 14.99
N ILE A 36 17.62 -15.96 14.27
CA ILE A 36 16.38 -15.21 14.39
C ILE A 36 15.34 -15.75 13.42
N ILE A 37 14.15 -16.04 13.90
CA ILE A 37 12.98 -16.34 13.09
C ILE A 37 12.18 -15.04 12.92
N LYS A 38 12.11 -14.52 11.68
CA LYS A 38 11.42 -13.27 11.35
C LYS A 38 9.97 -13.56 10.98
N LEU A 39 9.04 -13.18 11.85
CA LEU A 39 7.59 -13.34 11.65
C LEU A 39 6.85 -11.99 11.53
N GLY A 40 7.59 -10.89 11.47
CA GLY A 40 7.01 -9.55 11.60
C GLY A 40 6.52 -8.91 10.31
N ILE A 41 7.05 -9.29 9.17
CA ILE A 41 6.71 -8.68 7.87
C ILE A 41 6.39 -9.80 6.89
N GLY A 42 5.22 -9.71 6.25
CA GLY A 42 4.92 -10.54 5.08
C GLY A 42 5.76 -10.07 3.90
N ASP A 43 6.61 -10.94 3.39
CA ASP A 43 7.46 -10.66 2.23
C ASP A 43 7.32 -11.78 1.21
N VAL A 44 7.61 -11.46 -0.05
CA VAL A 44 7.71 -12.47 -1.10
C VAL A 44 8.93 -13.34 -0.85
N THR A 45 8.71 -14.64 -0.70
CA THR A 45 9.76 -15.62 -0.37
C THR A 45 10.09 -16.54 -1.53
N LEU A 46 9.31 -16.50 -2.61
CA LEU A 46 9.48 -17.31 -3.81
C LEU A 46 9.84 -16.43 -5.01
N PRO A 47 10.66 -16.95 -5.94
CA PRO A 47 10.93 -16.26 -7.19
C PRO A 47 9.67 -16.13 -8.03
N LEU A 48 9.70 -15.20 -9.01
CA LEU A 48 8.64 -15.06 -9.99
C LEU A 48 8.40 -16.36 -10.76
N ALA A 49 7.15 -16.63 -11.07
CA ALA A 49 6.81 -17.75 -11.95
C ALA A 49 7.48 -17.58 -13.33
N PRO A 50 7.94 -18.66 -13.96
CA PRO A 50 8.61 -18.58 -15.27
C PRO A 50 7.77 -17.85 -16.32
N ALA A 51 6.45 -18.04 -16.35
CA ALA A 51 5.54 -17.34 -17.27
C ALA A 51 5.58 -15.81 -17.09
N CYS A 52 5.71 -15.32 -15.85
CA CYS A 52 5.84 -13.88 -15.59
C CYS A 52 7.17 -13.34 -16.12
N VAL A 53 8.25 -14.09 -15.91
CA VAL A 53 9.59 -13.72 -16.39
C VAL A 53 9.61 -13.64 -17.92
N GLU A 54 9.04 -14.63 -18.60
CA GLU A 54 8.97 -14.64 -20.07
C GLU A 54 8.08 -13.50 -20.62
N ALA A 55 6.96 -13.20 -19.96
CA ALA A 55 6.11 -12.08 -20.33
C ALA A 55 6.84 -10.72 -20.19
N MET A 56 7.63 -10.55 -19.13
CA MET A 56 8.44 -9.34 -18.92
C MET A 56 9.53 -9.19 -19.99
N LYS A 57 10.23 -10.28 -20.34
CA LYS A 57 11.22 -10.28 -21.42
C LYS A 57 10.58 -9.88 -22.76
N LYS A 58 9.45 -10.50 -23.11
CA LYS A 58 8.70 -10.16 -24.32
C LYS A 58 8.28 -8.70 -24.34
N ALA A 59 7.74 -8.19 -23.24
CA ALA A 59 7.34 -6.78 -23.14
C ALA A 59 8.55 -5.83 -23.36
N SER A 60 9.71 -6.19 -22.83
CA SER A 60 10.94 -5.43 -23.05
C SER A 60 11.38 -5.46 -24.53
N ASP A 61 11.30 -6.62 -25.18
CA ASP A 61 11.60 -6.77 -26.60
C ASP A 61 10.62 -5.96 -27.47
N ASP A 62 9.33 -5.96 -27.14
CA ASP A 62 8.30 -5.19 -27.83
C ASP A 62 8.55 -3.68 -27.73
N LEU A 63 8.97 -3.19 -26.56
CA LEU A 63 9.35 -1.78 -26.38
C LEU A 63 10.60 -1.36 -27.19
N SER A 64 11.44 -2.29 -27.59
CA SER A 64 12.65 -2.00 -28.37
C SER A 64 12.40 -1.77 -29.86
N LYS A 65 11.21 -2.07 -30.38
CA LYS A 65 10.86 -2.04 -31.80
C LYS A 65 9.85 -0.94 -32.07
N LYS A 66 10.07 -0.19 -33.14
CA LYS A 66 9.19 0.91 -33.53
C LYS A 66 7.73 0.46 -33.76
N GLU A 67 7.53 -0.75 -34.28
CA GLU A 67 6.25 -1.32 -34.66
C GLU A 67 5.40 -1.74 -33.46
N THR A 68 6.06 -2.06 -32.33
CA THR A 68 5.41 -2.58 -31.11
C THR A 68 5.63 -1.68 -29.90
N PHE A 69 6.37 -0.58 -30.10
CA PHE A 69 6.60 0.40 -29.03
C PHE A 69 5.26 0.99 -28.56
N MET A 70 5.08 1.00 -27.25
CA MET A 70 3.94 1.61 -26.59
C MET A 70 4.40 2.84 -25.80
N GLY A 71 3.84 4.01 -26.12
CA GLY A 71 4.02 5.24 -25.36
C GLY A 71 3.07 5.30 -24.15
N TYR A 72 2.48 6.46 -23.91
CA TYR A 72 1.46 6.59 -22.87
C TYR A 72 0.26 5.70 -23.17
N GLY A 73 -0.12 4.86 -22.21
CA GLY A 73 -1.34 4.08 -22.27
C GLY A 73 -2.59 4.89 -21.91
N PRO A 74 -3.78 4.28 -21.99
CA PRO A 74 -5.01 4.87 -21.46
C PRO A 74 -4.88 5.15 -19.95
N GLU A 75 -5.48 6.24 -19.47
CA GLU A 75 -5.41 6.67 -18.07
C GLU A 75 -5.87 5.60 -17.07
N GLN A 76 -6.88 4.81 -17.41
CA GLN A 76 -7.37 3.71 -16.59
C GLN A 76 -6.52 2.43 -16.70
N GLY A 77 -5.55 2.39 -17.60
CA GLY A 77 -4.80 1.18 -17.96
C GLY A 77 -5.34 0.50 -19.23
N TYR A 78 -4.54 -0.38 -19.79
CA TYR A 78 -4.90 -1.08 -21.03
C TYR A 78 -6.13 -1.96 -20.86
N GLU A 79 -7.04 -1.91 -21.83
CA GLU A 79 -8.30 -2.64 -21.82
C GLU A 79 -8.10 -4.16 -21.70
N PHE A 80 -7.10 -4.72 -22.37
CA PHE A 80 -6.81 -6.16 -22.28
C PHE A 80 -6.51 -6.60 -20.85
N LEU A 81 -5.80 -5.78 -20.06
CA LEU A 81 -5.49 -6.06 -18.65
C LEU A 81 -6.74 -5.91 -17.78
N ARG A 82 -7.46 -4.80 -17.95
CA ARG A 82 -8.69 -4.53 -17.19
C ARG A 82 -9.75 -5.61 -17.42
N SER A 83 -9.93 -6.02 -18.68
CA SER A 83 -10.85 -7.11 -19.04
C SER A 83 -10.44 -8.44 -18.40
N LYS A 84 -9.13 -8.75 -18.36
CA LYS A 84 -8.63 -9.96 -17.68
C LYS A 84 -8.83 -9.92 -16.18
N ILE A 85 -8.65 -8.79 -15.55
CA ILE A 85 -8.95 -8.60 -14.12
C ILE A 85 -10.43 -8.86 -13.85
N VAL A 86 -11.33 -8.25 -14.64
CA VAL A 86 -12.78 -8.47 -14.50
C VAL A 86 -13.13 -9.96 -14.66
N GLU A 87 -12.57 -10.63 -15.67
CA GLU A 87 -12.85 -12.04 -15.95
C GLU A 87 -12.37 -12.95 -14.83
N GLN A 88 -11.11 -12.80 -14.39
CA GLN A 88 -10.43 -13.76 -13.53
C GLN A 88 -10.61 -13.47 -12.02
N ASP A 89 -10.73 -12.22 -11.65
CA ASP A 89 -10.75 -11.81 -10.25
C ASP A 89 -12.16 -11.47 -9.74
N TYR A 90 -13.11 -11.26 -10.65
CA TYR A 90 -14.49 -10.90 -10.29
C TYR A 90 -15.53 -11.86 -10.85
N LYS A 91 -15.70 -11.95 -12.18
CA LYS A 91 -16.75 -12.78 -12.78
C LYS A 91 -16.64 -14.26 -12.43
N LYS A 92 -15.42 -14.75 -12.32
CA LYS A 92 -15.15 -16.13 -11.86
C LYS A 92 -15.77 -16.44 -10.48
N TYR A 93 -15.94 -15.41 -9.64
CA TYR A 93 -16.54 -15.54 -8.31
C TYR A 93 -17.99 -15.03 -8.25
N GLY A 94 -18.63 -14.80 -9.41
CA GLY A 94 -20.01 -14.34 -9.50
C GLY A 94 -20.20 -12.87 -9.17
N ILE A 95 -19.13 -12.07 -9.16
CA ILE A 95 -19.18 -10.63 -8.93
C ILE A 95 -19.32 -9.94 -10.28
N ASP A 96 -20.43 -9.21 -10.45
CA ASP A 96 -20.67 -8.43 -11.67
C ASP A 96 -20.04 -7.03 -11.53
N ILE A 97 -18.95 -6.84 -12.25
CA ILE A 97 -18.24 -5.57 -12.39
C ILE A 97 -17.87 -5.37 -13.86
N GLN A 98 -17.86 -4.14 -14.31
CA GLN A 98 -17.56 -3.80 -15.69
C GLN A 98 -16.11 -3.36 -15.88
N THR A 99 -15.59 -3.44 -17.09
CA THR A 99 -14.19 -3.10 -17.40
C THR A 99 -13.88 -1.62 -17.15
N ASP A 100 -14.86 -0.73 -17.26
CA ASP A 100 -14.72 0.71 -16.98
C ASP A 100 -14.70 1.06 -15.47
N GLU A 101 -15.03 0.08 -14.62
CA GLU A 101 -14.91 0.22 -13.15
C GLU A 101 -13.50 -0.19 -12.65
N ILE A 102 -12.61 -0.66 -13.54
CA ILE A 102 -11.23 -1.04 -13.20
C ILE A 102 -10.26 0.09 -13.58
N PHE A 103 -9.45 0.49 -12.59
CA PHE A 103 -8.34 1.43 -12.73
C PHE A 103 -7.05 0.73 -12.34
N VAL A 104 -6.07 0.71 -13.25
CA VAL A 104 -4.75 0.13 -13.00
C VAL A 104 -3.84 1.22 -12.47
N SER A 105 -3.23 0.98 -11.33
CA SER A 105 -2.29 1.89 -10.68
C SER A 105 -0.92 1.22 -10.48
N ASP A 106 0.00 1.95 -9.88
CA ASP A 106 1.33 1.46 -9.48
C ASP A 106 1.34 0.74 -8.12
N GLY A 107 0.18 0.55 -7.51
CA GLY A 107 0.00 -0.28 -6.32
C GLY A 107 -0.93 0.31 -5.26
N ALA A 108 -1.47 -0.58 -4.44
CA ALA A 108 -2.46 -0.25 -3.41
C ALA A 108 -1.99 0.82 -2.40
N LYS A 109 -0.69 0.94 -2.17
CA LYS A 109 -0.14 1.98 -1.29
C LYS A 109 -0.33 3.38 -1.86
N CYS A 110 -0.10 3.56 -3.15
CA CYS A 110 -0.34 4.81 -3.85
C CYS A 110 -1.83 5.12 -3.91
N ASP A 111 -2.67 4.12 -4.20
CA ASP A 111 -4.13 4.29 -4.18
C ASP A 111 -4.63 4.73 -2.81
N THR A 112 -4.14 4.11 -1.73
CA THR A 112 -4.49 4.49 -0.36
C THR A 112 -4.12 5.94 -0.05
N GLY A 113 -3.00 6.42 -0.61
CA GLY A 113 -2.60 7.82 -0.48
C GLY A 113 -3.45 8.78 -1.31
N ASN A 114 -3.70 8.42 -2.56
CA ASN A 114 -4.38 9.29 -3.52
C ASN A 114 -5.88 9.40 -3.29
N ILE A 115 -6.53 8.32 -2.82
CA ILE A 115 -7.98 8.30 -2.60
C ILE A 115 -8.43 9.32 -1.55
N VAL A 116 -7.55 9.73 -0.65
CA VAL A 116 -7.86 10.74 0.37
C VAL A 116 -8.14 12.12 -0.24
N ASP A 117 -7.64 12.40 -1.45
CA ASP A 117 -7.85 13.67 -2.14
C ASP A 117 -9.25 13.75 -2.79
N ILE A 118 -9.88 12.60 -3.07
CA ILE A 118 -11.23 12.54 -3.65
C ILE A 118 -12.29 12.91 -2.62
N PHE A 119 -12.05 12.60 -1.35
CA PHE A 119 -13.04 12.74 -0.27
C PHE A 119 -12.69 13.89 0.68
N SER A 120 -13.69 14.64 1.10
CA SER A 120 -13.53 15.67 2.13
C SER A 120 -12.90 15.09 3.40
N LYS A 121 -12.03 15.88 4.02
CA LYS A 121 -11.40 15.54 5.31
C LYS A 121 -12.38 15.34 6.48
N ASP A 122 -13.64 15.79 6.31
CA ASP A 122 -14.67 15.66 7.33
C ASP A 122 -15.39 14.30 7.26
N ASN A 123 -15.14 13.50 6.23
CA ASN A 123 -15.66 12.14 6.16
C ASN A 123 -15.05 11.26 7.26
N LYS A 124 -15.88 10.35 7.75
CA LYS A 124 -15.46 9.30 8.69
C LYS A 124 -14.83 8.16 7.92
N VAL A 125 -13.68 7.70 8.38
CA VAL A 125 -12.94 6.59 7.77
C VAL A 125 -12.84 5.45 8.77
N ALA A 126 -13.33 4.28 8.40
CA ALA A 126 -13.13 3.06 9.17
C ALA A 126 -11.89 2.32 8.64
N ILE A 127 -11.01 1.92 9.53
CA ILE A 127 -9.85 1.09 9.23
C ILE A 127 -9.85 -0.13 10.15
N THR A 128 -9.23 -1.22 9.70
CA THR A 128 -9.07 -2.41 10.55
C THR A 128 -8.08 -2.14 11.68
N ASP A 129 -8.17 -2.89 12.78
CA ASP A 129 -7.18 -2.88 13.84
C ASP A 129 -6.95 -4.35 14.28
N PRO A 130 -5.74 -4.90 14.11
CA PRO A 130 -4.53 -4.25 13.55
C PRO A 130 -4.62 -3.93 12.06
N VAL A 131 -3.82 -2.95 11.61
CA VAL A 131 -3.79 -2.48 10.23
C VAL A 131 -2.34 -2.24 9.77
N TYR A 132 -2.12 -2.30 8.46
CA TYR A 132 -0.89 -1.81 7.86
C TYR A 132 -0.76 -0.29 8.10
N PRO A 133 0.33 0.20 8.72
CA PRO A 133 0.43 1.57 9.20
C PRO A 133 0.08 2.66 8.18
N VAL A 134 0.32 2.40 6.90
CA VAL A 134 0.07 3.35 5.81
C VAL A 134 -1.39 3.82 5.77
N TYR A 135 -2.37 2.97 6.10
CA TYR A 135 -3.78 3.37 6.14
C TYR A 135 -4.05 4.45 7.19
N LEU A 136 -3.39 4.36 8.34
CA LEU A 136 -3.47 5.39 9.39
C LEU A 136 -2.66 6.63 9.01
N ASP A 137 -1.43 6.43 8.52
CA ASP A 137 -0.49 7.50 8.20
C ASP A 137 -1.03 8.42 7.10
N THR A 138 -1.58 7.87 6.01
CA THR A 138 -2.15 8.67 4.91
C THR A 138 -3.34 9.51 5.37
N ASN A 139 -4.21 8.95 6.20
CA ASN A 139 -5.33 9.70 6.78
C ASN A 139 -4.87 10.75 7.78
N THR A 140 -3.78 10.50 8.50
CA THR A 140 -3.15 11.48 9.39
C THR A 140 -2.58 12.65 8.60
N MET A 141 -1.81 12.38 7.54
CA MET A 141 -1.27 13.40 6.64
C MET A 141 -2.36 14.25 5.97
N ALA A 142 -3.52 13.64 5.69
CA ALA A 142 -4.70 14.32 5.16
C ALA A 142 -5.52 15.10 6.23
N GLY A 143 -5.08 15.09 7.50
CA GLY A 143 -5.73 15.84 8.59
C GLY A 143 -7.00 15.24 9.16
N ARG A 144 -7.21 13.93 8.97
CA ARG A 144 -8.38 13.17 9.49
C ARG A 144 -8.14 12.61 10.88
N SER A 145 -6.88 12.41 11.31
CA SER A 145 -6.54 12.02 12.68
C SER A 145 -6.37 13.23 13.59
N GLY A 146 -6.41 13.00 14.91
CA GLY A 146 -5.91 13.94 15.91
C GLY A 146 -4.39 13.77 16.13
N LYS A 147 -3.93 14.19 17.31
CA LYS A 147 -2.51 14.10 17.67
C LYS A 147 -2.14 12.72 18.19
N TYR A 148 -0.94 12.26 17.84
CA TYR A 148 -0.34 11.12 18.50
C TYR A 148 0.14 11.51 19.90
N ASN A 149 -0.27 10.76 20.90
CA ASN A 149 0.19 10.94 22.27
C ASN A 149 1.37 10.00 22.54
N LYS A 150 2.56 10.57 22.66
CA LYS A 150 3.81 9.81 22.87
C LYS A 150 3.88 9.10 24.23
N GLU A 151 3.19 9.62 25.24
CA GLU A 151 3.21 9.06 26.59
C GLU A 151 2.34 7.80 26.68
N THR A 152 1.16 7.83 26.04
CA THR A 152 0.24 6.71 26.08
C THR A 152 0.41 5.74 24.92
N GLY A 153 1.16 6.14 23.87
CA GLY A 153 1.31 5.37 22.64
C GLY A 153 0.06 5.33 21.76
N ASN A 154 -0.92 6.19 22.04
CA ASN A 154 -2.22 6.19 21.38
C ASN A 154 -2.46 7.45 20.53
N TRP A 155 -3.31 7.31 19.53
CA TRP A 155 -3.80 8.42 18.73
C TRP A 155 -5.08 9.01 19.35
N VAL A 156 -5.19 10.33 19.35
CA VAL A 156 -6.48 11.00 19.55
C VAL A 156 -7.20 10.98 18.20
N LEU A 157 -8.07 10.01 18.02
CA LEU A 157 -8.76 9.81 16.74
C LEU A 157 -9.91 10.80 16.60
N LYS A 158 -9.98 11.51 15.47
CA LYS A 158 -11.03 12.48 15.17
C LYS A 158 -12.04 11.90 14.19
N ASN A 159 -11.61 11.55 12.99
CA ASN A 159 -12.45 11.03 11.92
C ASN A 159 -12.01 9.64 11.45
N ILE A 160 -11.12 8.97 12.19
CA ILE A 160 -10.68 7.61 11.94
C ILE A 160 -11.25 6.72 13.04
N PHE A 161 -11.90 5.63 12.64
CA PHE A 161 -12.53 4.68 13.55
C PHE A 161 -11.86 3.31 13.35
N PRO A 162 -11.08 2.83 14.33
CA PRO A 162 -10.58 1.46 14.29
C PRO A 162 -11.74 0.48 14.35
N HIS A 163 -11.74 -0.49 13.46
CA HIS A 163 -12.70 -1.58 13.45
C HIS A 163 -11.98 -2.88 13.76
N HIS A 164 -12.27 -3.45 14.93
CA HIS A 164 -11.70 -4.74 15.31
C HIS A 164 -12.30 -5.83 14.43
N ILE A 165 -11.44 -6.62 13.80
CA ILE A 165 -11.88 -7.83 13.14
C ILE A 165 -12.20 -8.81 14.27
N LEU A 166 -13.48 -9.08 14.46
CA LEU A 166 -13.91 -10.18 15.32
C LEU A 166 -13.48 -11.48 14.65
N THR A 167 -12.49 -12.15 15.21
CA THR A 167 -12.08 -13.51 14.83
C THR A 167 -13.05 -14.53 15.37
#